data_34203de890f605cb34ef73717a6566df
#
_entry.id   34203de890f605cb34ef73717a6566df
#
_cell.length_a   1.000
_cell.length_b   1.000
_cell.length_c   1.000
_cell.angle_alpha   90.00
_cell.angle_beta   90.00
_cell.angle_gamma   90.00
#
_symmetry.space_group_name_H-M   'P 1'
#
loop_
_entity.id
_entity.type
_entity.pdbx_description
1 polymer ?
#
loop_
_entity_poly.entity_id
_entity_poly.type
_entity_poly.pdbx_seq_one_letter_code
_entity_poly.pdbx_strand_id
1 'polypeptide(L)'
;MWTSDPEAPIREERNDVGFVEALLDYLANTAPLCIDLTRIYALGFSNGGGLTAVLSCDHFMSKRFAAHATAAGAFYRPESLVKEPGLAWCNPSRSPVPFLTFHGDADLVIDYYGVGTPDGETFELPKWMTGRAMRAGCDMKKGNKTTKIGGNLVDKVKWYCPRDVGDDAIMHYRLKGVGHMWPRKTEAGPGEKSKTVATIDGTRIVLKWFSKHVLPNEFVPATRRNSESQNIVYDDGKVEPRDEL
;
A
#
# COMPACT_ATOMS: atom_id res chain seq x y z
N MET A 1 -6.66 -12.80 8.50
CA MET A 1 -6.15 -12.30 7.21
C MET A 1 -7.09 -11.21 6.69
N TRP A 2 -6.57 -10.26 5.92
CA TRP A 2 -7.38 -9.26 5.22
C TRP A 2 -8.03 -9.87 3.98
N THR A 3 -9.18 -9.37 3.58
CA THR A 3 -9.97 -9.89 2.44
C THR A 3 -9.33 -9.64 1.06
N SER A 4 -8.22 -8.92 1.01
CA SER A 4 -7.36 -8.87 -0.18
C SER A 4 -6.67 -10.21 -0.50
N ASP A 5 -6.78 -11.20 0.39
CA ASP A 5 -6.24 -12.55 0.27
C ASP A 5 -7.37 -13.54 -0.04
N PRO A 6 -7.25 -14.39 -1.07
CA PRO A 6 -8.24 -15.42 -1.39
C PRO A 6 -8.51 -16.41 -0.26
N GLU A 7 -7.51 -16.68 0.59
CA GLU A 7 -7.64 -17.58 1.74
C GLU A 7 -8.31 -16.92 2.96
N ALA A 8 -8.68 -15.65 2.89
CA ALA A 8 -9.34 -14.99 4.01
C ALA A 8 -10.71 -15.64 4.25
N PRO A 9 -10.99 -16.13 5.47
CA PRO A 9 -12.27 -16.77 5.78
C PRO A 9 -13.40 -15.72 5.73
N ILE A 10 -14.58 -16.14 5.27
CA ILE A 10 -15.82 -15.34 5.31
C ILE A 10 -15.64 -13.98 4.59
N ARG A 11 -15.18 -14.02 3.33
CA ARG A 11 -14.92 -12.81 2.53
C ARG A 11 -16.16 -11.95 2.32
N GLU A 12 -17.31 -12.56 2.14
CA GLU A 12 -18.58 -11.90 1.81
C GLU A 12 -19.13 -11.05 2.97
N GLU A 13 -18.76 -11.39 4.21
CA GLU A 13 -19.20 -10.69 5.42
C GLU A 13 -18.21 -9.63 5.91
N ARG A 14 -17.05 -9.50 5.25
CA ARG A 14 -16.00 -8.58 5.70
C ARG A 14 -15.82 -7.42 4.74
N ASN A 15 -15.78 -6.23 5.29
CA ASN A 15 -15.46 -5.01 4.57
C ASN A 15 -14.24 -4.33 5.20
N ASP A 16 -13.04 -4.83 4.88
CA ASP A 16 -11.79 -4.25 5.43
C ASP A 16 -11.54 -2.82 4.94
N VAL A 17 -11.98 -2.48 3.73
CA VAL A 17 -11.90 -1.11 3.20
C VAL A 17 -12.79 -0.19 4.04
N GLY A 18 -14.04 -0.58 4.27
CA GLY A 18 -14.96 0.17 5.13
C GLY A 18 -14.49 0.26 6.58
N PHE A 19 -13.85 -0.80 7.11
CA PHE A 19 -13.23 -0.75 8.44
C PHE A 19 -12.14 0.33 8.50
N VAL A 20 -11.24 0.38 7.51
CA VAL A 20 -10.17 1.38 7.47
C VAL A 20 -10.76 2.78 7.29
N GLU A 21 -11.79 2.94 6.48
CA GLU A 21 -12.51 4.22 6.32
C GLU A 21 -13.09 4.70 7.65
N ALA A 22 -13.85 3.85 8.33
CA ALA A 22 -14.44 4.16 9.64
C ALA A 22 -13.37 4.50 10.69
N LEU A 23 -12.24 3.78 10.69
CA LEU A 23 -11.11 4.07 11.57
C LEU A 23 -10.52 5.46 11.30
N LEU A 24 -10.33 5.83 10.03
CA LEU A 24 -9.82 7.15 9.67
C LEU A 24 -10.80 8.26 10.05
N ASP A 25 -12.09 8.03 9.89
CA ASP A 25 -13.13 8.99 10.28
C ASP A 25 -13.19 9.14 11.80
N TYR A 26 -13.10 8.04 12.54
CA TYR A 26 -13.00 8.08 13.99
C TYR A 26 -11.79 8.90 14.46
N LEU A 27 -10.60 8.61 13.93
CA LEU A 27 -9.38 9.32 14.29
C LEU A 27 -9.43 10.80 13.92
N ALA A 28 -10.00 11.15 12.76
CA ALA A 28 -10.13 12.54 12.32
C ALA A 28 -11.10 13.37 13.16
N ASN A 29 -12.12 12.73 13.75
CA ASN A 29 -13.18 13.40 14.51
C ASN A 29 -13.01 13.28 16.03
N THR A 30 -12.08 12.46 16.52
CA THR A 30 -11.88 12.26 17.96
C THR A 30 -10.90 13.29 18.50
N ALA A 31 -11.42 14.30 19.19
CA ALA A 31 -10.59 15.18 20.00
C ALA A 31 -10.04 14.42 21.23
N PRO A 32 -8.79 14.65 21.64
CA PRO A 32 -7.87 15.74 21.34
C PRO A 32 -6.74 15.39 20.35
N LEU A 33 -6.94 14.43 19.47
CA LEU A 33 -5.89 14.01 18.53
C LEU A 33 -5.67 15.08 17.45
N CYS A 34 -4.55 15.78 17.52
CA CYS A 34 -4.12 16.71 16.47
C CYS A 34 -3.47 15.95 15.32
N ILE A 35 -4.27 15.25 14.51
CA ILE A 35 -3.79 14.51 13.36
C ILE A 35 -3.71 15.41 12.13
N ASP A 36 -2.56 15.45 11.48
CA ASP A 36 -2.41 16.07 10.17
C ASP A 36 -2.99 15.16 9.09
N LEU A 37 -4.22 15.45 8.67
CA LEU A 37 -4.94 14.67 7.66
C LEU A 37 -4.29 14.73 6.27
N THR A 38 -3.36 15.66 6.05
CA THR A 38 -2.56 15.71 4.82
C THR A 38 -1.42 14.70 4.82
N ARG A 39 -1.09 14.08 5.97
CA ARG A 39 0.06 13.21 6.18
C ARG A 39 -0.31 11.85 6.77
N ILE A 40 -1.40 11.29 6.30
CA ILE A 40 -1.79 9.91 6.62
C ILE A 40 -1.18 8.99 5.57
N TYR A 41 -0.59 7.89 6.03
CA TYR A 41 0.12 6.93 5.19
C TYR A 41 -0.34 5.51 5.50
N ALA A 42 -0.40 4.66 4.48
CA ALA A 42 -0.64 3.22 4.64
C ALA A 42 0.66 2.44 4.43
N LEU A 43 0.95 1.52 5.36
CA LEU A 43 2.11 0.65 5.31
C LEU A 43 1.69 -0.78 5.64
N GLY A 44 2.03 -1.72 4.76
CA GLY A 44 1.68 -3.13 4.96
C GLY A 44 2.81 -4.10 4.63
N PHE A 45 2.82 -5.24 5.34
CA PHE A 45 3.70 -6.36 5.09
C PHE A 45 2.86 -7.59 4.70
N SER A 46 3.33 -8.38 3.72
CA SER A 46 2.67 -9.63 3.30
C SER A 46 1.20 -9.40 2.93
N ASN A 47 0.25 -10.09 3.55
CA ASN A 47 -1.19 -9.88 3.39
C ASN A 47 -1.62 -8.42 3.69
N GLY A 48 -1.03 -7.75 4.70
CA GLY A 48 -1.26 -6.31 4.94
C GLY A 48 -0.74 -5.42 3.81
N GLY A 49 0.28 -5.85 3.07
CA GLY A 49 0.72 -5.23 1.82
C GLY A 49 -0.34 -5.36 0.73
N GLY A 50 -1.03 -6.48 0.65
CA GLY A 50 -2.18 -6.70 -0.22
C GLY A 50 -3.30 -5.70 0.07
N LEU A 51 -3.71 -5.55 1.34
CA LEU A 51 -4.70 -4.53 1.72
C LEU A 51 -4.24 -3.12 1.36
N THR A 52 -2.96 -2.79 1.63
CA THR A 52 -2.40 -1.47 1.26
C THR A 52 -2.50 -1.21 -0.25
N ALA A 53 -2.28 -2.23 -1.08
CA ALA A 53 -2.45 -2.12 -2.53
C ALA A 53 -3.92 -1.87 -2.91
N VAL A 54 -4.86 -2.58 -2.28
CA VAL A 54 -6.32 -2.38 -2.47
C VAL A 54 -6.70 -0.95 -2.10
N LEU A 55 -6.33 -0.45 -0.92
CA LEU A 55 -6.60 0.93 -0.49
C LEU A 55 -6.06 1.96 -1.47
N SER A 56 -4.87 1.72 -2.04
CA SER A 56 -4.25 2.62 -3.02
C SER A 56 -4.94 2.61 -4.39
N CYS A 57 -5.72 1.59 -4.68
CA CYS A 57 -6.46 1.38 -5.92
C CYS A 57 -7.95 1.70 -5.80
N ASP A 58 -8.47 1.77 -4.58
CA ASP A 58 -9.86 2.08 -4.31
C ASP A 58 -10.18 3.54 -4.65
N HIS A 59 -11.36 3.77 -5.21
CA HIS A 59 -11.77 5.09 -5.68
C HIS A 59 -11.84 6.11 -4.55
N PHE A 60 -12.37 5.73 -3.39
CA PHE A 60 -12.53 6.63 -2.25
C PHE A 60 -11.27 6.67 -1.37
N MET A 61 -10.69 5.51 -1.08
CA MET A 61 -9.55 5.41 -0.17
C MET A 61 -8.27 6.00 -0.74
N SER A 62 -8.10 6.03 -2.07
CA SER A 62 -6.96 6.70 -2.71
C SER A 62 -6.82 8.19 -2.35
N LYS A 63 -7.91 8.84 -1.95
CA LYS A 63 -7.95 10.24 -1.48
C LYS A 63 -7.71 10.40 0.02
N ARG A 64 -7.59 9.32 0.78
CA ARG A 64 -7.45 9.37 2.25
C ARG A 64 -5.99 9.25 2.70
N PHE A 65 -5.10 8.79 1.84
CA PHE A 65 -3.68 8.57 2.16
C PHE A 65 -2.77 9.40 1.27
N ALA A 66 -1.78 10.07 1.86
CA ALA A 66 -0.76 10.81 1.11
C ALA A 66 0.11 9.88 0.26
N ALA A 67 0.48 8.71 0.81
CA ALA A 67 1.27 7.71 0.13
C ALA A 67 1.07 6.31 0.73
N HIS A 68 1.48 5.29 -0.03
CA HIS A 68 1.34 3.88 0.33
C HIS A 68 2.69 3.18 0.20
N ALA A 69 3.03 2.32 1.16
CA ALA A 69 4.25 1.52 1.08
C ALA A 69 3.98 0.06 1.47
N THR A 70 4.73 -0.86 0.88
CA THR A 70 4.59 -2.30 1.18
C THR A 70 5.95 -2.98 1.25
N ALA A 71 6.01 -4.10 1.98
CA ALA A 71 7.11 -5.04 1.89
C ALA A 71 6.56 -6.46 1.75
N ALA A 72 7.13 -7.24 0.82
CA ALA A 72 6.70 -8.60 0.48
C ALA A 72 5.17 -8.70 0.30
N GLY A 73 4.57 -7.72 -0.37
CA GLY A 73 3.13 -7.55 -0.46
C GLY A 73 2.47 -8.64 -1.31
N ALA A 74 1.39 -9.22 -0.80
CA ALA A 74 0.58 -10.22 -1.48
C ALA A 74 -0.44 -9.54 -2.40
N PHE A 75 -0.04 -9.27 -3.65
CA PHE A 75 -0.87 -8.61 -4.63
C PHE A 75 -1.63 -9.65 -5.45
N TYR A 76 -2.72 -10.16 -4.88
CA TYR A 76 -3.57 -11.13 -5.57
C TYR A 76 -4.37 -10.50 -6.69
N ARG A 77 -4.60 -11.27 -7.74
CA ARG A 77 -5.50 -10.91 -8.82
C ARG A 77 -6.94 -11.17 -8.40
N PRO A 78 -7.85 -10.21 -8.57
CA PRO A 78 -9.28 -10.47 -8.38
C PRO A 78 -9.73 -11.58 -9.35
N GLU A 79 -10.53 -12.52 -8.88
CA GLU A 79 -11.05 -13.66 -9.67
C GLU A 79 -11.77 -13.23 -10.97
N SER A 80 -12.44 -12.05 -10.92
CA SER A 80 -13.10 -11.45 -12.09
C SER A 80 -12.14 -10.92 -13.14
N LEU A 81 -10.83 -10.80 -12.83
CA LEU A 81 -9.83 -10.17 -13.70
C LEU A 81 -8.81 -11.14 -14.25
N VAL A 82 -8.93 -12.43 -14.00
CA VAL A 82 -8.06 -13.48 -14.58
C VAL A 82 -8.11 -13.45 -16.12
N LYS A 83 -9.18 -12.93 -16.71
CA LYS A 83 -9.38 -12.84 -18.17
C LYS A 83 -8.85 -11.55 -18.80
N GLU A 84 -8.58 -10.51 -18.01
CA GLU A 84 -8.06 -9.24 -18.54
C GLU A 84 -6.69 -8.93 -17.94
N PRO A 85 -5.64 -8.85 -18.76
CA PRO A 85 -4.32 -8.47 -18.28
C PRO A 85 -4.34 -7.00 -17.88
N GLY A 86 -4.31 -6.74 -16.61
CA GLY A 86 -4.05 -5.40 -16.15
C GLY A 86 -4.96 -4.95 -15.03
N LEU A 87 -4.72 -3.94 -14.59
CA LEU A 87 -5.07 -3.02 -13.54
C LEU A 87 -6.52 -2.46 -13.63
N ALA A 88 -7.43 -3.12 -14.37
CA ALA A 88 -8.80 -2.65 -14.57
C ALA A 88 -9.58 -2.46 -13.25
N TRP A 89 -9.26 -3.27 -12.22
CA TRP A 89 -9.84 -3.13 -10.88
C TRP A 89 -9.26 -1.96 -10.08
N CYS A 90 -8.13 -1.39 -10.52
CA CYS A 90 -7.47 -0.28 -9.86
C CYS A 90 -7.95 1.04 -10.45
N ASN A 91 -8.92 1.68 -9.82
CA ASN A 91 -9.56 2.91 -10.26
C ASN A 91 -9.49 4.02 -9.20
N PRO A 92 -8.27 4.48 -8.82
CA PRO A 92 -8.13 5.56 -7.87
C PRO A 92 -8.74 6.85 -8.43
N SER A 93 -9.37 7.66 -7.58
CA SER A 93 -9.96 8.94 -7.99
C SER A 93 -8.95 10.08 -8.05
N ARG A 94 -7.68 9.82 -7.75
CA ARG A 94 -6.59 10.78 -7.95
C ARG A 94 -5.41 10.14 -8.66
N SER A 95 -4.61 10.96 -9.31
CA SER A 95 -3.32 10.60 -9.89
C SER A 95 -2.34 11.76 -9.69
N PRO A 96 -1.13 11.49 -9.21
CA PRO A 96 -0.59 10.20 -8.85
C PRO A 96 -1.09 9.69 -7.48
N VAL A 97 -1.04 8.37 -7.29
CA VAL A 97 -1.07 7.76 -5.96
C VAL A 97 0.35 7.25 -5.66
N PRO A 98 1.13 7.95 -4.83
CA PRO A 98 2.51 7.54 -4.53
C PRO A 98 2.56 6.15 -3.93
N PHE A 99 3.46 5.29 -4.48
CA PHE A 99 3.59 3.90 -4.07
C PHE A 99 5.05 3.43 -4.05
N LEU A 100 5.45 2.87 -2.91
CA LEU A 100 6.76 2.28 -2.71
C LEU A 100 6.61 0.83 -2.29
N THR A 101 7.43 -0.07 -2.85
CA THR A 101 7.45 -1.47 -2.41
C THR A 101 8.87 -2.00 -2.28
N PHE A 102 9.06 -2.89 -1.30
CA PHE A 102 10.23 -3.73 -1.15
C PHE A 102 9.83 -5.18 -1.39
N HIS A 103 10.64 -5.94 -2.12
CA HIS A 103 10.38 -7.37 -2.30
C HIS A 103 11.67 -8.13 -2.53
N GLY A 104 11.79 -9.27 -1.86
CA GLY A 104 12.87 -10.22 -2.07
C GLY A 104 12.62 -11.06 -3.32
N ASP A 105 13.64 -11.25 -4.15
CA ASP A 105 13.49 -12.07 -5.36
C ASP A 105 13.67 -13.59 -5.11
N ALA A 106 13.96 -13.96 -3.86
CA ALA A 106 13.95 -15.33 -3.37
C ALA A 106 12.81 -15.58 -2.35
N ASP A 107 11.75 -14.76 -2.41
CA ASP A 107 10.56 -14.93 -1.59
C ASP A 107 9.78 -16.19 -2.05
N LEU A 108 9.71 -17.19 -1.15
CA LEU A 108 9.01 -18.46 -1.40
C LEU A 108 7.57 -18.47 -0.89
N VAL A 109 7.13 -17.40 -0.23
CA VAL A 109 5.75 -17.25 0.27
C VAL A 109 4.93 -16.45 -0.73
N ILE A 110 5.44 -15.27 -1.13
CA ILE A 110 4.84 -14.44 -2.17
C ILE A 110 5.89 -14.26 -3.27
N ASP A 111 5.76 -15.03 -4.32
CA ASP A 111 6.73 -15.03 -5.43
C ASP A 111 6.85 -13.66 -6.09
N TYR A 112 8.11 -13.24 -6.32
CA TYR A 112 8.42 -11.96 -6.95
C TYR A 112 7.90 -11.84 -8.39
N TYR A 113 7.87 -12.97 -9.10
CA TYR A 113 7.42 -13.04 -10.50
C TYR A 113 5.95 -13.44 -10.65
N GLY A 114 5.27 -13.65 -9.51
CA GLY A 114 3.88 -14.08 -9.47
C GLY A 114 3.73 -15.54 -9.88
N VAL A 115 3.08 -16.31 -9.06
CA VAL A 115 2.77 -17.71 -9.35
C VAL A 115 1.26 -17.88 -9.25
N GLY A 116 0.70 -18.69 -10.14
CA GLY A 116 -0.63 -19.25 -9.95
C GLY A 116 -0.57 -20.26 -8.82
N THR A 117 -1.22 -19.98 -7.71
CA THR A 117 -1.48 -20.94 -6.65
C THR A 117 -2.91 -21.47 -6.79
N PRO A 118 -3.24 -22.64 -6.22
CA PRO A 118 -4.64 -23.10 -6.17
C PRO A 118 -5.59 -22.07 -5.56
N ASP A 119 -5.07 -21.20 -4.69
CA ASP A 119 -5.80 -20.24 -3.87
C ASP A 119 -5.86 -18.83 -4.49
N GLY A 120 -5.23 -18.63 -5.64
CA GLY A 120 -5.22 -17.37 -6.37
C GLY A 120 -3.88 -17.01 -7.00
N GLU A 121 -3.91 -16.20 -8.04
CA GLU A 121 -2.71 -15.72 -8.72
C GLU A 121 -2.27 -14.37 -8.16
N THR A 122 -0.98 -14.24 -7.82
CA THR A 122 -0.38 -12.95 -7.55
C THR A 122 0.11 -12.30 -8.84
N PHE A 123 0.16 -10.96 -8.85
CA PHE A 123 0.76 -10.25 -9.96
C PHE A 123 2.28 -10.42 -9.99
N GLU A 124 2.85 -10.56 -11.18
CA GLU A 124 4.28 -10.32 -11.38
C GLU A 124 4.62 -8.89 -10.95
N LEU A 125 5.42 -8.74 -9.90
CA LEU A 125 5.65 -7.46 -9.26
C LEU A 125 6.24 -6.38 -10.19
N PRO A 126 7.24 -6.67 -11.06
CA PRO A 126 7.72 -5.69 -12.03
C PRO A 126 6.64 -5.16 -12.97
N LYS A 127 5.75 -6.04 -13.44
CA LYS A 127 4.62 -5.64 -14.31
C LYS A 127 3.60 -4.82 -13.54
N TRP A 128 3.29 -5.21 -12.32
CA TRP A 128 2.37 -4.48 -11.46
C TRP A 128 2.87 -3.05 -11.19
N MET A 129 4.16 -2.90 -10.85
CA MET A 129 4.78 -1.59 -10.65
C MET A 129 4.84 -0.74 -11.91
N THR A 130 5.09 -1.36 -13.07
CA THR A 130 5.02 -0.68 -14.38
C THR A 130 3.63 -0.11 -14.66
N GLY A 131 2.59 -0.87 -14.37
CA GLY A 131 1.23 -0.38 -14.49
C GLY A 131 0.89 0.74 -13.51
N ARG A 132 1.45 0.73 -12.29
CA ARG A 132 1.35 1.85 -11.36
C ARG A 132 2.00 3.12 -11.91
N ALA A 133 3.18 3.00 -12.50
CA ALA A 133 3.90 4.10 -13.12
C ALA A 133 3.12 4.68 -14.31
N MET A 134 2.53 3.82 -15.14
CA MET A 134 1.68 4.25 -16.26
C MET A 134 0.49 5.09 -15.77
N ARG A 135 -0.23 4.64 -14.74
CA ARG A 135 -1.34 5.40 -14.15
C ARG A 135 -0.91 6.70 -13.48
N ALA A 136 0.30 6.74 -12.96
CA ALA A 136 0.88 7.98 -12.41
C ALA A 136 1.34 8.98 -13.49
N GLY A 137 1.12 8.69 -14.78
CA GLY A 137 1.53 9.56 -15.88
C GLY A 137 3.03 9.58 -16.15
N CYS A 138 3.78 8.57 -15.67
CA CYS A 138 5.21 8.49 -15.92
C CYS A 138 5.52 8.20 -17.40
N ASP A 139 6.68 8.64 -17.87
CA ASP A 139 7.10 8.47 -19.27
C ASP A 139 7.50 7.01 -19.56
N MET A 140 6.56 6.24 -20.09
CA MET A 140 6.76 4.83 -20.39
C MET A 140 7.74 4.58 -21.55
N LYS A 141 8.02 5.60 -22.39
CA LYS A 141 9.02 5.49 -23.47
C LYS A 141 10.44 5.51 -22.89
N LYS A 142 10.66 6.27 -21.81
CA LYS A 142 11.93 6.26 -21.07
C LYS A 142 12.07 5.04 -20.17
N GLY A 143 10.95 4.35 -19.87
CA GLY A 143 10.94 3.18 -19.01
C GLY A 143 11.23 3.51 -17.54
N ASN A 144 12.16 2.78 -16.94
CA ASN A 144 12.59 3.00 -15.56
C ASN A 144 14.11 3.24 -15.45
N LYS A 145 14.50 3.82 -14.32
CA LYS A 145 15.89 3.98 -13.92
C LYS A 145 16.21 3.03 -12.76
N THR A 146 17.11 2.09 -12.99
CA THR A 146 17.61 1.19 -11.95
C THR A 146 18.94 1.67 -11.42
N THR A 147 19.04 1.80 -10.10
CA THR A 147 20.29 2.12 -9.39
C THR A 147 20.62 0.97 -8.45
N LYS A 148 21.84 0.45 -8.55
CA LYS A 148 22.31 -0.62 -7.66
C LYS A 148 22.88 -0.01 -6.38
N ILE A 149 22.44 -0.53 -5.23
CA ILE A 149 22.88 -0.10 -3.90
C ILE A 149 23.21 -1.31 -3.02
N GLY A 150 23.78 -1.08 -1.84
CA GLY A 150 24.13 -2.17 -0.92
C GLY A 150 25.06 -3.21 -1.52
N GLY A 151 26.14 -2.80 -2.20
CA GLY A 151 27.06 -3.74 -2.84
C GLY A 151 26.45 -4.51 -4.02
N ASN A 152 25.54 -3.92 -4.75
CA ASN A 152 24.77 -4.52 -5.85
C ASN A 152 23.70 -5.56 -5.42
N LEU A 153 23.45 -5.69 -4.11
CA LEU A 153 22.44 -6.61 -3.58
C LEU A 153 21.02 -6.07 -3.66
N VAL A 154 20.85 -4.78 -3.94
CA VAL A 154 19.54 -4.14 -4.05
C VAL A 154 19.46 -3.33 -5.34
N ASP A 155 18.44 -3.60 -6.13
CA ASP A 155 18.07 -2.78 -7.28
C ASP A 155 16.96 -1.81 -6.86
N LYS A 156 17.32 -0.52 -6.80
CA LYS A 156 16.35 0.57 -6.61
C LYS A 156 15.85 1.02 -7.96
N VAL A 157 14.58 0.79 -8.23
CA VAL A 157 13.91 1.10 -9.49
C VAL A 157 13.00 2.31 -9.29
N LYS A 158 13.08 3.27 -10.18
CA LYS A 158 12.21 4.46 -10.26
C LYS A 158 11.78 4.68 -11.69
N TRP A 159 10.61 5.30 -11.88
CA TRP A 159 10.13 5.72 -13.20
C TRP A 159 10.32 7.22 -13.40
N TYR A 160 10.39 7.64 -14.66
CA TYR A 160 10.46 9.05 -15.03
C TYR A 160 9.05 9.63 -15.02
N CYS A 161 8.64 10.15 -13.87
CA CYS A 161 7.33 10.76 -13.69
C CYS A 161 7.39 12.28 -13.91
N PRO A 162 6.27 12.97 -14.20
CA PRO A 162 6.20 14.41 -14.32
C PRO A 162 6.75 15.13 -13.06
N ARG A 163 7.24 16.37 -13.21
CA ARG A 163 7.90 17.08 -12.10
C ARG A 163 6.99 17.38 -10.93
N ASP A 164 5.73 17.64 -11.20
CA ASP A 164 4.68 17.85 -10.20
C ASP A 164 4.34 16.57 -9.42
N VAL A 165 4.58 15.42 -10.04
CA VAL A 165 4.41 14.10 -9.42
C VAL A 165 5.65 13.70 -8.59
N GLY A 166 6.84 14.09 -9.04
CA GLY A 166 8.13 13.73 -8.46
C GLY A 166 8.67 12.39 -8.94
N ASP A 167 9.97 12.34 -9.21
CA ASP A 167 10.67 11.14 -9.71
C ASP A 167 10.65 9.95 -8.75
N ASP A 168 10.25 10.14 -7.50
CA ASP A 168 10.17 9.10 -6.48
C ASP A 168 8.75 8.75 -6.05
N ALA A 169 7.73 9.20 -6.80
CA ALA A 169 6.35 8.83 -6.53
C ALA A 169 6.10 7.32 -6.67
N ILE A 170 6.71 6.69 -7.67
CA ILE A 170 6.62 5.25 -7.91
C ILE A 170 8.01 4.64 -7.78
N MET A 171 8.21 3.82 -6.74
CA MET A 171 9.50 3.22 -6.43
C MET A 171 9.39 1.75 -6.06
N HIS A 172 10.40 0.98 -6.47
CA HIS A 172 10.55 -0.41 -6.13
C HIS A 172 11.98 -0.72 -5.70
N TYR A 173 12.12 -1.51 -4.64
CA TYR A 173 13.38 -2.07 -4.18
C TYR A 173 13.33 -3.59 -4.31
N ARG A 174 14.03 -4.14 -5.32
CA ARG A 174 14.26 -5.58 -5.45
C ARG A 174 15.44 -5.98 -4.59
N LEU A 175 15.22 -6.88 -3.65
CA LEU A 175 16.22 -7.37 -2.70
C LEU A 175 16.70 -8.74 -3.19
N LYS A 176 17.94 -8.81 -3.68
CA LYS A 176 18.48 -10.02 -4.30
C LYS A 176 18.79 -11.10 -3.27
N GLY A 177 18.28 -12.30 -3.50
CA GLY A 177 18.46 -13.45 -2.61
C GLY A 177 17.77 -13.32 -1.26
N VAL A 178 16.89 -12.33 -1.09
CA VAL A 178 16.11 -12.12 0.14
C VAL A 178 14.76 -12.83 0.02
N GLY A 179 14.36 -13.51 1.09
CA GLY A 179 13.08 -14.20 1.22
C GLY A 179 11.96 -13.30 1.72
N HIS A 180 10.91 -13.93 2.30
CA HIS A 180 9.72 -13.26 2.81
C HIS A 180 9.99 -12.55 4.14
N MET A 181 10.46 -11.28 4.07
CA MET A 181 10.81 -10.53 5.27
C MET A 181 10.68 -9.01 5.09
N TRP A 182 10.55 -8.33 6.21
CA TRP A 182 10.73 -6.88 6.28
C TRP A 182 12.20 -6.52 6.05
N PRO A 183 12.55 -5.59 5.14
CA PRO A 183 13.93 -5.22 4.90
C PRO A 183 14.53 -4.49 6.11
N ARG A 184 15.38 -5.18 6.82
CA ARG A 184 16.14 -4.65 7.97
C ARG A 184 17.62 -4.88 7.78
N LYS A 185 18.41 -3.90 8.16
CA LYS A 185 19.86 -4.06 8.24
C LYS A 185 20.17 -4.79 9.55
N THR A 186 20.40 -6.08 9.47
CA THR A 186 20.89 -6.86 10.61
C THR A 186 22.36 -7.22 10.36
N GLU A 187 23.19 -7.08 11.38
CA GLU A 187 24.45 -7.80 11.40
C GLU A 187 24.11 -9.29 11.59
N ALA A 188 24.68 -10.15 10.74
CA ALA A 188 24.51 -11.58 10.90
C ALA A 188 25.07 -11.98 12.28
N GLY A 189 24.21 -12.53 13.15
CA GLY A 189 24.66 -13.10 14.42
C GLY A 189 25.63 -14.26 14.18
N PRO A 190 26.55 -14.54 15.12
CA PRO A 190 27.45 -15.68 15.02
C PRO A 190 26.62 -16.98 14.93
N GLY A 191 26.68 -17.65 13.77
CA GLY A 191 25.98 -18.90 13.49
C GLY A 191 24.78 -18.81 12.53
N GLU A 192 24.27 -17.63 12.20
CA GLU A 192 23.28 -17.48 11.13
C GLU A 192 23.98 -17.49 9.77
N LYS A 193 23.81 -18.59 9.03
CA LYS A 193 24.14 -18.65 7.60
C LYS A 193 23.11 -17.82 6.81
N SER A 194 23.00 -16.54 7.15
CA SER A 194 22.01 -15.65 6.54
C SER A 194 22.49 -15.18 5.18
N LYS A 195 22.20 -15.93 4.14
CA LYS A 195 22.20 -15.44 2.75
C LYS A 195 21.02 -14.47 2.47
N THR A 196 20.26 -14.10 3.50
CA THR A 196 18.92 -13.49 3.36
C THR A 196 18.79 -12.14 4.09
N VAL A 197 19.87 -11.51 4.49
CA VAL A 197 19.82 -10.22 5.18
C VAL A 197 19.73 -9.09 4.16
N ALA A 198 18.66 -8.29 4.26
CA ALA A 198 18.58 -7.06 3.49
C ALA A 198 19.69 -6.09 3.90
N THR A 199 20.43 -5.57 2.93
CA THR A 199 21.53 -4.62 3.17
C THR A 199 21.06 -3.19 3.40
N ILE A 200 19.73 -2.99 3.45
CA ILE A 200 19.09 -1.68 3.61
C ILE A 200 18.14 -1.67 4.80
N ASP A 201 17.97 -0.50 5.39
CA ASP A 201 16.98 -0.23 6.42
C ASP A 201 15.68 0.26 5.76
N GLY A 202 14.73 -0.65 5.57
CA GLY A 202 13.43 -0.36 4.95
C GLY A 202 12.61 0.63 5.77
N THR A 203 12.63 0.53 7.09
CA THR A 203 11.89 1.44 7.97
C THR A 203 12.35 2.88 7.77
N ARG A 204 13.66 3.12 7.81
CA ARG A 204 14.23 4.45 7.59
C ARG A 204 13.92 4.98 6.19
N ILE A 205 13.98 4.10 5.18
CA ILE A 205 13.68 4.49 3.80
C ILE A 205 12.21 4.89 3.67
N VAL A 206 11.27 4.11 4.21
CA VAL A 206 9.83 4.40 4.17
C VAL A 206 9.52 5.72 4.86
N LEU A 207 9.97 5.91 6.10
CA LEU A 207 9.69 7.12 6.86
C LEU A 207 10.23 8.38 6.15
N LYS A 208 11.45 8.31 5.61
CA LYS A 208 12.04 9.39 4.81
C LYS A 208 11.28 9.62 3.51
N TRP A 209 10.73 8.57 2.90
CA TRP A 209 9.97 8.68 1.68
C TRP A 209 8.56 9.25 1.97
N PHE A 210 7.88 8.77 2.99
CA PHE A 210 6.60 9.30 3.44
C PHE A 210 6.65 10.81 3.72
N SER A 211 7.71 11.27 4.41
CA SER A 211 7.83 12.70 4.76
C SER A 211 7.84 13.66 3.55
N LYS A 212 8.07 13.14 2.35
CA LYS A 212 8.06 13.93 1.10
C LYS A 212 6.68 14.03 0.45
N HIS A 213 5.75 13.15 0.84
CA HIS A 213 4.44 13.09 0.22
C HIS A 213 3.39 13.72 1.13
N VAL A 214 2.62 14.61 0.55
CA VAL A 214 1.52 15.31 1.21
C VAL A 214 0.27 15.13 0.36
N LEU A 215 -0.84 14.81 0.99
CA LEU A 215 -2.12 14.75 0.31
C LEU A 215 -2.55 16.18 -0.07
N PRO A 216 -2.92 16.44 -1.34
CA PRO A 216 -3.44 17.75 -1.71
C PRO A 216 -4.65 18.15 -0.88
N ASN A 217 -4.73 19.43 -0.49
CA ASN A 217 -5.77 19.94 0.41
C ASN A 217 -7.20 19.73 -0.11
N GLU A 218 -7.38 19.66 -1.42
CA GLU A 218 -8.66 19.37 -2.06
C GLU A 218 -9.24 17.99 -1.72
N PHE A 219 -8.37 17.06 -1.30
CA PHE A 219 -8.76 15.70 -0.87
C PHE A 219 -8.89 15.57 0.64
N VAL A 220 -8.51 16.58 1.40
CA VAL A 220 -8.66 16.54 2.87
C VAL A 220 -10.13 16.78 3.20
N PRO A 221 -10.79 15.85 3.93
CA PRO A 221 -12.17 16.05 4.38
C PRO A 221 -12.26 17.37 5.17
N ALA A 222 -13.27 18.17 4.88
CA ALA A 222 -13.58 19.31 5.73
C ALA A 222 -13.87 18.75 7.13
N THR A 223 -12.96 18.98 8.08
CA THR A 223 -13.25 18.71 9.49
C THR A 223 -14.51 19.47 9.82
N ARG A 224 -15.55 18.80 10.33
CA ARG A 224 -16.71 19.50 10.88
C ARG A 224 -16.17 20.44 11.95
N ARG A 225 -16.08 21.74 11.62
CA ARG A 225 -15.88 22.76 12.64
C ARG A 225 -17.05 22.59 13.57
N ASN A 226 -16.75 22.34 14.84
CA ASN A 226 -17.73 22.23 15.89
C ASN A 226 -18.71 23.41 15.82
N SER A 227 -19.85 23.20 15.21
CA SER A 227 -21.04 23.95 15.50
C SER A 227 -21.88 23.02 16.37
N GLU A 228 -21.94 23.39 17.64
CA GLU A 228 -22.83 22.87 18.67
C GLU A 228 -22.47 21.52 19.30
N SER A 229 -22.12 21.62 20.56
CA SER A 229 -22.16 20.58 21.59
C SER A 229 -23.57 19.92 21.59
N GLN A 230 -23.74 18.91 20.78
CA GLN A 230 -24.86 17.99 20.99
C GLN A 230 -24.35 16.92 21.97
N ASN A 231 -24.89 17.02 23.20
CA ASN A 231 -24.82 15.99 24.22
C ASN A 231 -25.23 14.64 23.62
N ILE A 232 -24.26 13.79 23.34
CA ILE A 232 -24.54 12.38 23.04
C ILE A 232 -24.81 11.76 24.41
N VAL A 233 -26.08 11.68 24.76
CA VAL A 233 -26.56 10.82 25.84
C VAL A 233 -26.43 9.41 25.29
N TYR A 234 -25.52 8.61 25.84
CA TYR A 234 -25.52 7.17 25.62
C TYR A 234 -26.73 6.62 26.37
N ASP A 235 -27.79 6.32 25.63
CA ASP A 235 -28.91 5.53 26.13
C ASP A 235 -28.51 4.05 26.01
N ASP A 236 -28.57 3.35 27.15
CA ASP A 236 -28.20 1.95 27.24
C ASP A 236 -29.15 1.07 26.45
N GLY A 237 -28.67 0.58 25.32
CA GLY A 237 -29.15 -0.63 24.69
C GLY A 237 -30.46 -0.54 23.90
N LYS A 238 -30.38 -0.08 22.66
CA LYS A 238 -31.18 -0.63 21.55
C LYS A 238 -30.53 -0.24 20.21
N VAL A 239 -30.02 -1.23 19.52
CA VAL A 239 -29.63 -1.11 18.11
C VAL A 239 -30.92 -1.32 17.30
N GLU A 240 -31.45 -0.27 16.69
CA GLU A 240 -32.45 -0.41 15.64
C GLU A 240 -31.79 -0.47 14.26
N PRO A 241 -32.24 -1.36 13.37
CA PRO A 241 -31.70 -1.46 12.03
C PRO A 241 -32.09 -0.22 11.21
N ARG A 242 -31.13 0.32 10.45
CA ARG A 242 -31.42 1.35 9.46
C ARG A 242 -32.18 0.72 8.29
N ASP A 243 -33.37 1.22 8.02
CA ASP A 243 -34.11 0.92 6.81
C ASP A 243 -33.35 1.43 5.59
N GLU A 244 -33.39 0.61 4.55
CA GLU A 244 -32.88 0.85 3.21
C GLU A 244 -33.53 2.10 2.57
N LEU A 245 -32.68 2.93 1.94
CA LEU A 245 -33.01 3.68 0.73
C LEU A 245 -31.80 3.74 -0.18
#